data_3f112f58ecad229ec713541380eaded1
#
_entry.id   3f112f58ecad229ec713541380eaded1
#
_cell.length_a   1.000
_cell.length_b   1.000
_cell.length_c   1.000
_cell.angle_alpha   90.00
_cell.angle_beta   90.00
_cell.angle_gamma   90.00
#
_symmetry.space_group_name_H-M   'P 1'
#
loop_
_entity.id
_entity.type
_entity.pdbx_description
1 polymer ?
#
loop_
_entity_poly.entity_id
_entity_poly.type
_entity_poly.pdbx_seq_one_letter_code
_entity_poly.pdbx_strand_id
1 'polypeptide(L)'
;MSILPAVGQDEQVPHYVRQPGVAGKITSVGSDTLANLMTFWSQEFKTLYPHVGFQIQASGSSTAPPALIEGTATIGPMSRALKPSEIRDFTRVHGYPPVVLKVAMDAIAIFVERRNPLPGLTLKQVDGIFSQTQYCGGNGYINHWSQLGLSEESYQGPIRLYGRNSVSGTYGLFKIMALCDGDFKNTVNEQPGSASVVLSVASSIGAIGYAAYGYKTAGVRALPLGETADNFIPLNSDTVRGEQYPFSRFLYLVVNKKPGEPLPTLEREFLRYVLSKEGQQQVVRDGYFPIREDVLIRQRRLLAQ
;
A
#
# COMPACT_ATOMS: atom_id res chain seq x y z
N MET A 1 -45.58 14.93 6.18
CA MET A 1 -44.51 14.81 7.21
C MET A 1 -43.96 13.40 7.12
N SER A 2 -42.97 13.18 6.24
CA SER A 2 -42.33 11.87 6.05
C SER A 2 -41.16 11.75 7.03
N ILE A 3 -41.29 10.80 7.93
CA ILE A 3 -40.24 10.44 8.87
C ILE A 3 -39.18 9.61 8.11
N LEU A 4 -38.00 10.16 7.89
CA LEU A 4 -36.85 9.41 7.46
C LEU A 4 -36.46 8.42 8.57
N PRO A 5 -36.19 7.14 8.26
CA PRO A 5 -35.76 6.20 9.28
C PRO A 5 -34.38 6.60 9.78
N ALA A 6 -34.24 6.62 11.10
CA ALA A 6 -33.00 6.86 11.80
C ALA A 6 -31.92 5.86 11.35
N VAL A 7 -30.82 6.37 10.86
CA VAL A 7 -29.56 5.61 10.72
C VAL A 7 -29.01 5.43 12.13
N GLY A 8 -29.20 4.27 12.68
CA GLY A 8 -28.77 3.94 14.04
C GLY A 8 -28.78 2.45 14.29
N GLN A 9 -27.74 1.76 13.88
CA GLN A 9 -27.20 0.60 14.57
C GLN A 9 -25.71 0.60 14.24
N ASP A 10 -24.85 0.60 15.26
CA ASP A 10 -23.42 0.29 15.17
C ASP A 10 -23.27 -1.05 14.43
N GLU A 11 -23.12 -1.03 13.12
CA GLU A 11 -22.77 -2.21 12.33
C GLU A 11 -21.30 -2.53 12.63
N GLN A 12 -21.04 -3.23 13.72
CA GLN A 12 -19.69 -3.71 14.06
C GLN A 12 -19.14 -4.58 12.94
N VAL A 13 -17.83 -4.53 12.73
CA VAL A 13 -17.14 -5.39 11.76
C VAL A 13 -17.50 -6.85 12.06
N PRO A 14 -18.23 -7.53 11.16
CA PRO A 14 -18.73 -8.85 11.45
C PRO A 14 -17.62 -9.90 11.42
N HIS A 15 -17.79 -10.93 12.23
CA HIS A 15 -17.00 -12.14 12.15
C HIS A 15 -17.24 -12.86 10.81
N TYR A 16 -16.24 -13.60 10.35
CA TYR A 16 -16.40 -14.43 9.17
C TYR A 16 -17.21 -15.69 9.53
N VAL A 17 -18.27 -15.91 8.79
CA VAL A 17 -19.08 -17.13 8.90
C VAL A 17 -18.84 -18.01 7.70
N ARG A 18 -18.26 -19.19 7.96
CA ARG A 18 -17.92 -20.19 6.94
C ARG A 18 -19.15 -20.65 6.15
N GLN A 19 -19.00 -20.75 4.82
CA GLN A 19 -20.02 -21.25 3.90
C GLN A 19 -19.60 -22.62 3.36
N PRO A 20 -20.53 -23.55 3.08
CA PRO A 20 -20.23 -24.82 2.46
C PRO A 20 -19.85 -24.68 0.97
N GLY A 21 -19.20 -25.71 0.42
CA GLY A 21 -18.96 -25.81 -1.03
C GLY A 21 -17.85 -24.91 -1.58
N VAL A 22 -16.96 -24.38 -0.73
CA VAL A 22 -15.85 -23.53 -1.15
C VAL A 22 -14.63 -24.40 -1.42
N ALA A 23 -14.22 -24.49 -2.68
CA ALA A 23 -13.04 -25.20 -3.16
C ALA A 23 -12.54 -24.59 -4.48
N GLY A 24 -11.32 -24.89 -4.87
CA GLY A 24 -10.72 -24.40 -6.11
C GLY A 24 -9.40 -23.68 -5.90
N LYS A 25 -9.02 -22.82 -6.85
CA LYS A 25 -7.73 -22.12 -6.84
C LYS A 25 -7.92 -20.63 -7.06
N ILE A 26 -7.31 -19.82 -6.20
CA ILE A 26 -7.15 -18.37 -6.38
C ILE A 26 -5.77 -18.11 -6.95
N THR A 27 -5.71 -17.38 -8.07
CA THR A 27 -4.46 -16.85 -8.64
C THR A 27 -4.40 -15.35 -8.39
N SER A 28 -3.39 -14.92 -7.64
CA SER A 28 -3.14 -13.54 -7.28
C SER A 28 -1.89 -13.05 -8.00
N VAL A 29 -2.02 -11.95 -8.77
CA VAL A 29 -0.91 -11.30 -9.46
C VAL A 29 -0.96 -9.81 -9.17
N GLY A 30 0.12 -9.23 -8.63
CA GLY A 30 0.13 -7.80 -8.35
C GLY A 30 1.21 -7.33 -7.37
N SER A 31 0.80 -6.51 -6.44
CA SER A 31 1.67 -5.72 -5.58
C SER A 31 2.54 -6.55 -4.63
N ASP A 32 3.85 -6.29 -4.65
CA ASP A 32 4.80 -6.75 -3.64
C ASP A 32 4.44 -6.24 -2.22
N THR A 33 3.92 -5.03 -2.12
CA THR A 33 3.48 -4.47 -0.83
C THR A 33 2.52 -5.40 -0.08
N LEU A 34 1.60 -6.07 -0.79
CA LEU A 34 0.64 -6.99 -0.18
C LEU A 34 1.11 -8.46 -0.15
N ALA A 35 2.36 -8.77 -0.52
CA ALA A 35 2.82 -10.16 -0.64
C ALA A 35 2.66 -10.97 0.65
N ASN A 36 3.13 -10.42 1.78
CA ASN A 36 2.98 -11.05 3.09
C ASN A 36 1.52 -11.12 3.52
N LEU A 37 0.77 -10.03 3.34
CA LEU A 37 -0.64 -9.95 3.72
C LEU A 37 -1.50 -10.96 2.95
N MET A 38 -1.27 -11.09 1.63
CA MET A 38 -1.91 -12.13 0.82
C MET A 38 -1.55 -13.54 1.29
N THR A 39 -0.31 -13.74 1.74
CA THR A 39 0.15 -15.01 2.31
C THR A 39 -0.57 -15.30 3.63
N PHE A 40 -0.67 -14.34 4.55
CA PHE A 40 -1.39 -14.52 5.81
C PHE A 40 -2.87 -14.79 5.60
N TRP A 41 -3.53 -14.01 4.75
CA TRP A 41 -4.94 -14.26 4.41
C TRP A 41 -5.13 -15.65 3.78
N SER A 42 -4.23 -16.06 2.86
CA SER A 42 -4.34 -17.37 2.22
C SER A 42 -4.13 -18.53 3.19
N GLN A 43 -3.16 -18.41 4.09
CA GLN A 43 -2.89 -19.43 5.11
C GLN A 43 -4.08 -19.62 6.05
N GLU A 44 -4.60 -18.54 6.61
CA GLU A 44 -5.76 -18.60 7.52
C GLU A 44 -7.02 -19.07 6.78
N PHE A 45 -7.26 -18.61 5.55
CA PHE A 45 -8.40 -19.07 4.76
C PHE A 45 -8.33 -20.57 4.42
N LYS A 46 -7.13 -21.10 4.20
CA LYS A 46 -6.92 -22.55 3.99
C LYS A 46 -7.21 -23.38 5.24
N THR A 47 -7.06 -22.84 6.45
CA THR A 47 -7.49 -23.56 7.67
C THR A 47 -9.00 -23.76 7.70
N LEU A 48 -9.74 -22.79 7.15
CA LEU A 48 -11.20 -22.85 7.01
C LEU A 48 -11.62 -23.76 5.85
N TYR A 49 -10.85 -23.76 4.76
CA TYR A 49 -11.14 -24.44 3.50
C TYR A 49 -9.93 -25.21 2.97
N PRO A 50 -9.68 -26.44 3.46
CA PRO A 50 -8.47 -27.20 3.11
C PRO A 50 -8.32 -27.54 1.61
N HIS A 51 -9.42 -27.52 0.85
CA HIS A 51 -9.44 -27.79 -0.59
C HIS A 51 -9.25 -26.56 -1.46
N VAL A 52 -8.85 -25.41 -0.86
CA VAL A 52 -8.54 -24.19 -1.60
C VAL A 52 -7.04 -24.06 -1.80
N GLY A 53 -6.63 -23.84 -3.05
CA GLY A 53 -5.25 -23.54 -3.44
C GLY A 53 -5.03 -22.06 -3.69
N PHE A 54 -3.82 -21.58 -3.45
CA PHE A 54 -3.40 -20.21 -3.79
C PHE A 54 -2.11 -20.24 -4.61
N GLN A 55 -2.08 -19.39 -5.64
CA GLN A 55 -0.86 -19.04 -6.34
C GLN A 55 -0.69 -17.52 -6.25
N ILE A 56 0.42 -17.07 -5.66
CA ILE A 56 0.68 -15.65 -5.41
C ILE A 56 1.93 -15.23 -6.17
N GLN A 57 1.79 -14.24 -7.07
CA GLN A 57 2.86 -13.56 -7.78
C GLN A 57 2.87 -12.08 -7.38
N ALA A 58 3.93 -11.63 -6.73
CA ALA A 58 4.05 -10.29 -6.16
C ALA A 58 5.12 -9.46 -6.87
N SER A 59 4.96 -9.26 -8.17
CA SER A 59 5.95 -8.57 -9.03
C SER A 59 5.79 -7.05 -9.06
N GLY A 60 4.67 -6.51 -8.59
CA GLY A 60 4.36 -5.09 -8.54
C GLY A 60 2.94 -4.78 -9.02
N SER A 61 2.36 -3.66 -8.56
CA SER A 61 0.96 -3.30 -8.85
C SER A 61 0.65 -3.20 -10.35
N SER A 62 1.62 -2.84 -11.17
CA SER A 62 1.42 -2.69 -12.62
C SER A 62 1.20 -4.01 -13.36
N THR A 63 1.45 -5.17 -12.70
CA THR A 63 1.18 -6.50 -13.28
C THR A 63 -0.25 -6.97 -13.05
N ALA A 64 -1.00 -6.38 -12.11
CA ALA A 64 -2.36 -6.78 -11.79
C ALA A 64 -3.37 -6.50 -12.92
N PRO A 65 -3.44 -5.27 -13.50
CA PRO A 65 -4.43 -4.98 -14.53
C PRO A 65 -4.33 -5.90 -15.77
N PRO A 66 -3.16 -6.10 -16.42
CA PRO A 66 -3.08 -7.01 -17.56
C PRO A 66 -3.43 -8.46 -17.20
N ALA A 67 -3.00 -8.96 -16.03
CA ALA A 67 -3.32 -10.32 -15.60
C ALA A 67 -4.83 -10.53 -15.36
N LEU A 68 -5.54 -9.51 -14.85
CA LEU A 68 -7.00 -9.54 -14.70
C LEU A 68 -7.71 -9.44 -16.06
N ILE A 69 -7.20 -8.63 -17.00
CA ILE A 69 -7.75 -8.47 -18.36
C ILE A 69 -7.65 -9.81 -19.11
N GLU A 70 -6.51 -10.48 -19.01
CA GLU A 70 -6.22 -11.76 -19.69
C GLU A 70 -6.85 -12.96 -18.97
N GLY A 71 -7.42 -12.78 -17.76
CA GLY A 71 -7.98 -13.86 -16.95
C GLY A 71 -6.92 -14.81 -16.36
N THR A 72 -5.64 -14.43 -16.38
CA THR A 72 -4.54 -15.19 -15.76
C THR A 72 -4.47 -14.99 -14.24
N ALA A 73 -5.11 -13.95 -13.72
CA ALA A 73 -5.33 -13.74 -12.30
C ALA A 73 -6.83 -13.59 -11.99
N THR A 74 -7.24 -14.10 -10.83
CA THR A 74 -8.59 -13.91 -10.29
C THR A 74 -8.67 -12.72 -9.33
N ILE A 75 -7.55 -12.36 -8.69
CA ILE A 75 -7.43 -11.23 -7.77
C ILE A 75 -6.14 -10.46 -8.08
N GLY A 76 -6.26 -9.14 -8.17
CA GLY A 76 -5.14 -8.21 -8.38
C GLY A 76 -4.87 -7.33 -7.16
N PRO A 77 -3.91 -7.70 -6.27
CA PRO A 77 -3.48 -6.80 -5.19
C PRO A 77 -2.78 -5.57 -5.73
N MET A 78 -3.13 -4.39 -5.21
CA MET A 78 -2.54 -3.13 -5.64
C MET A 78 -2.26 -2.21 -4.44
N SER A 79 -1.14 -1.51 -4.47
CA SER A 79 -0.72 -0.53 -3.46
C SER A 79 -0.87 0.93 -3.95
N ARG A 80 -1.62 1.12 -5.01
CA ARG A 80 -2.11 2.39 -5.55
C ARG A 80 -3.47 2.18 -6.21
N ALA A 81 -4.20 3.23 -6.43
CA ALA A 81 -5.39 3.17 -7.28
C ALA A 81 -5.05 2.76 -8.72
N LEU A 82 -6.01 2.20 -9.42
CA LEU A 82 -5.92 1.97 -10.87
C LEU A 82 -5.74 3.31 -11.60
N LYS A 83 -4.87 3.30 -12.60
CA LYS A 83 -4.75 4.44 -13.52
C LYS A 83 -5.98 4.51 -14.44
N PRO A 84 -6.38 5.70 -14.90
CA PRO A 84 -7.47 5.83 -15.87
C PRO A 84 -7.29 4.97 -17.14
N SER A 85 -6.05 4.81 -17.61
CA SER A 85 -5.72 3.93 -18.74
C SER A 85 -6.00 2.46 -18.43
N GLU A 86 -5.61 1.97 -17.25
CA GLU A 86 -5.85 0.59 -16.80
C GLU A 86 -7.36 0.28 -16.72
N ILE A 87 -8.16 1.23 -16.22
CA ILE A 87 -9.62 1.11 -16.18
C ILE A 87 -10.20 1.07 -17.59
N ARG A 88 -9.75 1.95 -18.50
CA ARG A 88 -10.22 1.98 -19.90
C ARG A 88 -9.86 0.68 -20.63
N ASP A 89 -8.64 0.15 -20.46
CA ASP A 89 -8.21 -1.08 -21.11
C ASP A 89 -9.01 -2.28 -20.61
N PHE A 90 -9.24 -2.37 -19.31
CA PHE A 90 -10.11 -3.40 -18.72
C PHE A 90 -11.55 -3.28 -19.28
N THR A 91 -12.11 -2.07 -19.28
CA THR A 91 -13.49 -1.82 -19.75
C THR A 91 -13.64 -2.11 -21.24
N ARG A 92 -12.61 -1.84 -22.04
CA ARG A 92 -12.61 -2.16 -23.49
C ARG A 92 -12.74 -3.66 -23.74
N VAL A 93 -12.11 -4.50 -22.90
CA VAL A 93 -12.13 -5.96 -23.08
C VAL A 93 -13.40 -6.59 -22.48
N HIS A 94 -13.81 -6.15 -21.30
CA HIS A 94 -14.90 -6.78 -20.55
C HIS A 94 -16.27 -6.09 -20.70
N GLY A 95 -16.31 -4.85 -21.21
CA GLY A 95 -17.53 -4.07 -21.36
C GLY A 95 -17.99 -3.34 -20.08
N TYR A 96 -17.27 -3.48 -18.98
CA TYR A 96 -17.53 -2.85 -17.68
C TYR A 96 -16.23 -2.62 -16.91
N PRO A 97 -16.17 -1.68 -15.95
CA PRO A 97 -14.98 -1.44 -15.14
C PRO A 97 -14.77 -2.56 -14.11
N PRO A 98 -13.52 -2.80 -13.66
CA PRO A 98 -13.26 -3.74 -12.58
C PRO A 98 -13.79 -3.25 -11.24
N VAL A 99 -14.09 -4.16 -10.32
CA VAL A 99 -14.41 -3.80 -8.93
C VAL A 99 -13.12 -3.65 -8.12
N VAL A 100 -12.99 -2.53 -7.42
CA VAL A 100 -11.84 -2.16 -6.61
C VAL A 100 -12.26 -2.08 -5.15
N LEU A 101 -11.71 -2.96 -4.32
CA LEU A 101 -11.99 -3.04 -2.89
C LEU A 101 -10.83 -2.47 -2.09
N LYS A 102 -11.10 -1.51 -1.20
CA LYS A 102 -10.17 -1.06 -0.17
C LYS A 102 -10.11 -2.10 0.92
N VAL A 103 -8.93 -2.64 1.22
CA VAL A 103 -8.80 -3.79 2.13
C VAL A 103 -7.90 -3.53 3.34
N ALA A 104 -7.01 -2.56 3.26
CA ALA A 104 -6.14 -2.12 4.34
C ALA A 104 -5.70 -0.68 4.13
N MET A 105 -5.14 -0.05 5.15
CA MET A 105 -4.40 1.20 5.04
C MET A 105 -2.91 0.98 5.31
N ASP A 106 -2.10 1.75 4.63
CA ASP A 106 -0.65 1.76 4.71
C ASP A 106 -0.17 3.22 4.59
N ALA A 107 1.11 3.44 4.77
CA ALA A 107 1.78 4.65 4.37
C ALA A 107 3.08 4.33 3.63
N ILE A 108 3.45 5.16 2.66
CA ILE A 108 4.80 5.13 2.14
C ILE A 108 5.68 5.83 3.17
N ALA A 109 6.49 5.05 3.88
CA ALA A 109 7.40 5.57 4.89
C ALA A 109 8.73 6.00 4.26
N ILE A 110 9.27 7.10 4.74
CA ILE A 110 10.66 7.46 4.52
C ILE A 110 11.46 6.84 5.67
N PHE A 111 12.31 5.87 5.34
CA PHE A 111 13.13 5.14 6.30
C PHE A 111 14.56 5.67 6.34
N VAL A 112 15.08 5.72 7.53
CA VAL A 112 16.51 5.89 7.83
C VAL A 112 16.96 4.80 8.80
N GLU A 113 18.27 4.58 8.93
CA GLU A 113 18.82 3.68 9.95
C GLU A 113 18.32 4.12 11.33
N ARG A 114 18.10 3.17 12.24
CA ARG A 114 17.38 3.42 13.52
C ARG A 114 18.02 4.49 14.41
N ARG A 115 19.37 4.69 14.36
CA ARG A 115 20.11 5.68 15.15
C ARG A 115 20.19 7.05 14.49
N ASN A 116 19.74 7.20 13.25
CA ASN A 116 19.78 8.50 12.56
C ASN A 116 18.99 9.54 13.38
N PRO A 117 19.60 10.69 13.78
CA PRO A 117 19.00 11.63 14.71
C PRO A 117 18.01 12.62 14.06
N LEU A 118 17.83 12.57 12.73
CA LEU A 118 16.99 13.54 12.01
C LEU A 118 15.55 13.56 12.56
N PRO A 119 15.02 14.70 13.04
CA PRO A 119 13.71 14.73 13.69
C PRO A 119 12.54 14.45 12.73
N GLY A 120 12.67 14.82 11.47
CA GLY A 120 11.67 14.65 10.41
C GLY A 120 12.13 15.28 9.12
N LEU A 121 11.27 15.28 8.10
CA LEU A 121 11.51 15.94 6.81
C LEU A 121 10.27 16.74 6.40
N THR A 122 10.51 17.90 5.82
CA THR A 122 9.44 18.60 5.08
C THR A 122 9.23 17.95 3.71
N LEU A 123 8.04 18.08 3.14
CA LEU A 123 7.74 17.54 1.82
C LEU A 123 8.68 18.12 0.75
N LYS A 124 9.05 19.40 0.87
CA LYS A 124 10.04 20.05 0.01
C LYS A 124 11.43 19.42 0.14
N GLN A 125 11.83 19.03 1.37
CA GLN A 125 13.09 18.31 1.56
C GLN A 125 13.04 16.91 0.94
N VAL A 126 11.92 16.21 1.04
CA VAL A 126 11.75 14.91 0.35
C VAL A 126 11.92 15.07 -1.16
N ASP A 127 11.29 16.07 -1.76
CA ASP A 127 11.47 16.39 -3.17
C ASP A 127 12.93 16.73 -3.50
N GLY A 128 13.60 17.57 -2.71
CA GLY A 128 15.02 17.89 -2.87
C GLY A 128 15.96 16.69 -2.75
N ILE A 129 15.59 15.69 -1.94
CA ILE A 129 16.38 14.46 -1.75
C ILE A 129 16.22 13.50 -2.93
N PHE A 130 14.99 13.23 -3.37
CA PHE A 130 14.70 12.14 -4.33
C PHE A 130 14.48 12.62 -5.75
N SER A 131 14.07 13.89 -5.97
CA SER A 131 13.68 14.42 -7.27
C SER A 131 14.84 15.02 -8.06
N GLN A 132 14.86 14.75 -9.36
CA GLN A 132 15.71 15.44 -10.34
C GLN A 132 15.05 16.73 -10.83
N THR A 133 13.73 16.75 -10.93
CA THR A 133 12.96 17.86 -11.51
C THR A 133 12.46 18.87 -10.49
N GLN A 134 12.31 18.46 -9.22
CA GLN A 134 11.87 19.29 -8.07
C GLN A 134 10.53 20.01 -8.30
N TYR A 135 9.56 19.33 -8.91
CA TYR A 135 8.25 19.92 -9.20
C TYR A 135 7.38 20.17 -7.97
N CYS A 136 7.67 19.52 -6.84
CA CYS A 136 7.02 19.79 -5.55
C CYS A 136 7.60 21.00 -4.78
N GLY A 137 8.43 21.80 -5.42
CA GLY A 137 8.96 23.05 -4.85
C GLY A 137 10.16 22.85 -3.93
N GLY A 138 10.96 21.83 -4.21
CA GLY A 138 12.29 21.69 -3.60
C GLY A 138 13.17 22.90 -3.86
N ASN A 139 13.85 23.38 -2.82
CA ASN A 139 14.72 24.58 -2.90
C ASN A 139 16.19 24.20 -3.21
N GLY A 140 16.40 23.34 -4.21
CA GLY A 140 17.71 22.80 -4.57
C GLY A 140 17.90 21.34 -4.14
N TYR A 141 18.96 20.74 -4.70
CA TYR A 141 19.27 19.33 -4.43
C TYR A 141 19.82 19.14 -3.03
N ILE A 142 19.28 18.19 -2.31
CA ILE A 142 19.79 17.70 -1.04
C ILE A 142 20.53 16.38 -1.31
N ASN A 143 21.85 16.42 -1.27
CA ASN A 143 22.72 15.30 -1.58
C ASN A 143 23.56 14.87 -0.38
N HIS A 144 23.65 15.70 0.64
CA HIS A 144 24.46 15.47 1.84
C HIS A 144 23.63 15.70 3.11
N TRP A 145 23.92 14.91 4.14
CA TRP A 145 23.25 15.01 5.44
C TRP A 145 23.50 16.35 6.14
N SER A 146 24.65 17.00 5.88
CA SER A 146 24.93 18.35 6.39
C SER A 146 23.92 19.41 5.95
N GLN A 147 23.31 19.24 4.77
CA GLN A 147 22.23 20.13 4.30
C GLN A 147 20.92 19.95 5.09
N LEU A 148 20.83 18.89 5.88
CA LEU A 148 19.73 18.58 6.81
C LEU A 148 20.14 18.82 8.27
N GLY A 149 21.29 19.47 8.51
CA GLY A 149 21.78 19.81 9.84
C GLY A 149 22.53 18.70 10.57
N LEU A 150 22.85 17.57 9.90
CA LEU A 150 23.66 16.51 10.50
C LEU A 150 25.13 16.67 10.12
N SER A 151 25.94 17.01 11.10
CA SER A 151 27.40 17.26 10.94
C SER A 151 28.30 16.23 11.60
N GLU A 152 27.73 15.21 12.22
CA GLU A 152 28.47 14.12 12.85
C GLU A 152 29.32 13.35 11.82
N GLU A 153 30.46 12.81 12.24
CA GLU A 153 31.40 12.07 11.39
C GLU A 153 30.70 10.93 10.61
N SER A 154 29.72 10.27 11.23
CA SER A 154 28.91 9.20 10.61
C SER A 154 28.08 9.66 9.41
N TYR A 155 27.85 10.98 9.25
CA TYR A 155 26.99 11.59 8.21
C TYR A 155 27.75 12.50 7.25
N GLN A 156 29.10 12.45 7.21
CA GLN A 156 29.90 13.30 6.33
C GLN A 156 29.81 12.94 4.83
N GLY A 157 29.38 11.72 4.51
CA GLY A 157 29.25 11.26 3.12
C GLY A 157 27.95 11.71 2.43
N PRO A 158 27.83 11.42 1.13
CA PRO A 158 26.59 11.66 0.40
C PRO A 158 25.45 10.77 0.91
N ILE A 159 24.24 11.28 0.77
CA ILE A 159 23.01 10.49 1.07
C ILE A 159 22.89 9.38 0.04
N ARG A 160 22.80 8.12 0.51
CA ARG A 160 22.54 6.95 -0.34
C ARG A 160 21.04 6.73 -0.45
N LEU A 161 20.52 6.82 -1.68
CA LEU A 161 19.08 6.77 -1.94
C LEU A 161 18.66 5.36 -2.33
N TYR A 162 17.59 4.86 -1.70
CA TYR A 162 16.95 3.59 -2.04
C TYR A 162 15.47 3.77 -2.29
N GLY A 163 14.96 3.12 -3.33
CA GLY A 163 13.55 3.19 -3.69
C GLY A 163 13.08 1.93 -4.39
N ARG A 164 11.87 1.95 -4.86
CA ARG A 164 11.26 0.86 -5.59
C ARG A 164 11.46 1.05 -7.10
N ASN A 165 11.38 -0.03 -7.86
CA ASN A 165 11.41 -0.01 -9.32
C ASN A 165 10.05 0.45 -9.92
N SER A 166 10.04 0.75 -11.21
CA SER A 166 8.89 1.34 -11.92
C SER A 166 7.64 0.44 -12.01
N VAL A 167 7.76 -0.87 -11.82
CA VAL A 167 6.62 -1.81 -11.78
C VAL A 167 5.84 -1.70 -10.46
N SER A 168 6.48 -1.19 -9.42
CA SER A 168 5.90 -1.03 -8.09
C SER A 168 4.82 0.05 -8.06
N GLY A 169 3.68 -0.25 -7.42
CA GLY A 169 2.69 0.77 -7.08
C GLY A 169 3.20 1.81 -6.11
N THR A 170 4.13 1.44 -5.21
CA THR A 170 4.78 2.36 -4.28
C THR A 170 5.66 3.37 -5.02
N TYR A 171 6.41 2.95 -6.05
CA TYR A 171 7.16 3.85 -6.93
C TYR A 171 6.23 4.87 -7.60
N GLY A 172 5.17 4.38 -8.28
CA GLY A 172 4.27 5.28 -9.00
C GLY A 172 3.54 6.27 -8.10
N LEU A 173 3.10 5.82 -6.91
CA LEU A 173 2.42 6.69 -5.97
C LEU A 173 3.38 7.69 -5.31
N PHE A 174 4.60 7.28 -4.95
CA PHE A 174 5.63 8.17 -4.41
C PHE A 174 6.00 9.26 -5.43
N LYS A 175 6.14 8.89 -6.71
CA LYS A 175 6.38 9.86 -7.80
C LYS A 175 5.31 10.95 -7.82
N ILE A 176 4.04 10.58 -7.69
CA ILE A 176 2.92 11.53 -7.68
C ILE A 176 2.91 12.38 -6.41
N MET A 177 2.99 11.75 -5.24
CA MET A 177 2.76 12.43 -3.94
C MET A 177 3.96 13.22 -3.46
N ALA A 178 5.17 12.70 -3.67
CA ALA A 178 6.40 13.25 -3.13
C ALA A 178 7.20 14.08 -4.14
N LEU A 179 7.02 13.81 -5.46
CA LEU A 179 7.78 14.47 -6.53
C LEU A 179 6.86 15.26 -7.50
N CYS A 180 5.55 15.35 -7.21
CA CYS A 180 4.56 16.00 -8.08
C CYS A 180 4.63 15.51 -9.54
N ASP A 181 4.74 14.19 -9.70
CA ASP A 181 4.95 13.47 -10.96
C ASP A 181 6.29 13.81 -11.66
N GLY A 182 7.23 14.45 -10.95
CA GLY A 182 8.60 14.72 -11.39
C GLY A 182 9.46 13.47 -11.47
N ASP A 183 10.64 13.58 -12.03
CA ASP A 183 11.55 12.46 -12.23
C ASP A 183 12.44 12.22 -11.01
N PHE A 184 12.69 10.96 -10.72
CA PHE A 184 13.67 10.56 -9.70
C PHE A 184 15.10 10.93 -10.13
N LYS A 185 15.96 11.19 -9.14
CA LYS A 185 17.41 11.24 -9.39
C LYS A 185 17.89 9.88 -9.90
N ASN A 186 18.84 9.87 -10.83
CA ASN A 186 19.47 8.66 -11.35
C ASN A 186 20.33 7.92 -10.31
N THR A 187 20.61 8.56 -9.16
CA THR A 187 21.32 7.98 -8.02
C THR A 187 20.41 7.17 -7.09
N VAL A 188 19.09 7.12 -7.32
CA VAL A 188 18.21 6.25 -6.55
C VAL A 188 18.45 4.80 -6.93
N ASN A 189 18.90 4.00 -5.95
CA ASN A 189 19.09 2.56 -6.11
C ASN A 189 17.72 1.87 -6.09
N GLU A 190 17.24 1.48 -7.26
CA GLU A 190 15.96 0.80 -7.41
C GLU A 190 16.03 -0.63 -6.86
N GLN A 191 15.06 -0.99 -6.02
CA GLN A 191 14.94 -2.30 -5.39
C GLN A 191 13.67 -3.02 -5.87
N PRO A 192 13.72 -4.35 -6.02
CA PRO A 192 12.56 -5.13 -6.50
C PRO A 192 11.43 -5.20 -5.47
N GLY A 193 11.72 -5.07 -4.17
CA GLY A 193 10.76 -5.21 -3.09
C GLY A 193 10.94 -4.20 -1.96
N SER A 194 9.90 -4.00 -1.15
CA SER A 194 9.96 -3.14 0.05
C SER A 194 10.93 -3.70 1.08
N ALA A 195 11.02 -5.03 1.22
CA ALA A 195 11.95 -5.69 2.13
C ALA A 195 13.42 -5.35 1.81
N SER A 196 13.79 -5.36 0.52
CA SER A 196 15.16 -5.04 0.09
C SER A 196 15.51 -3.56 0.30
N VAL A 197 14.56 -2.63 0.12
CA VAL A 197 14.77 -1.22 0.48
C VAL A 197 15.07 -1.10 1.98
N VAL A 198 14.23 -1.67 2.83
CA VAL A 198 14.36 -1.60 4.29
C VAL A 198 15.69 -2.23 4.75
N LEU A 199 16.07 -3.38 4.18
CA LEU A 199 17.35 -4.04 4.48
C LEU A 199 18.55 -3.15 4.10
N SER A 200 18.53 -2.54 2.92
CA SER A 200 19.60 -1.64 2.44
C SER A 200 19.75 -0.42 3.36
N VAL A 201 18.63 0.16 3.79
CA VAL A 201 18.63 1.29 4.73
C VAL A 201 19.13 0.87 6.12
N ALA A 202 18.66 -0.28 6.64
CA ALA A 202 19.08 -0.80 7.95
C ALA A 202 20.58 -1.08 8.02
N SER A 203 21.20 -1.45 6.89
CA SER A 203 22.61 -1.83 6.78
C SER A 203 23.54 -0.63 6.54
N SER A 204 23.03 0.60 6.50
CA SER A 204 23.80 1.76 6.08
C SER A 204 23.38 3.05 6.81
N ILE A 205 24.27 3.59 7.66
CA ILE A 205 24.02 4.82 8.43
C ILE A 205 23.69 6.01 7.50
N GLY A 206 24.40 6.14 6.37
CA GLY A 206 24.18 7.23 5.41
C GLY A 206 23.06 6.99 4.40
N ALA A 207 22.20 6.00 4.62
CA ALA A 207 21.10 5.67 3.69
C ALA A 207 19.77 6.29 4.11
N ILE A 208 18.97 6.60 3.09
CA ILE A 208 17.55 6.94 3.19
C ILE A 208 16.80 6.19 2.09
N GLY A 209 15.58 5.76 2.36
CA GLY A 209 14.79 5.05 1.35
C GLY A 209 13.29 5.18 1.59
N TYR A 210 12.50 4.94 0.56
CA TYR A 210 11.04 4.89 0.68
C TYR A 210 10.50 3.49 0.39
N ALA A 211 9.61 3.03 1.25
CA ALA A 211 8.95 1.72 1.11
C ALA A 211 7.61 1.70 1.86
N ALA A 212 6.84 0.61 1.70
CA ALA A 212 5.65 0.37 2.49
C ALA A 212 5.98 0.22 3.98
N TYR A 213 5.21 0.87 4.84
CA TYR A 213 5.46 0.88 6.30
C TYR A 213 5.38 -0.51 6.94
N GLY A 214 4.50 -1.39 6.45
CA GLY A 214 4.37 -2.77 6.95
C GLY A 214 5.67 -3.58 6.91
N TYR A 215 6.67 -3.17 6.11
CA TYR A 215 7.99 -3.81 6.06
C TYR A 215 9.00 -3.25 7.06
N LYS A 216 8.59 -2.34 7.96
CA LYS A 216 9.46 -1.78 9.00
C LYS A 216 10.06 -2.89 9.86
N THR A 217 11.38 -2.81 10.07
CA THR A 217 12.14 -3.68 10.98
C THR A 217 12.72 -2.88 12.14
N ALA A 218 13.30 -3.57 13.13
CA ALA A 218 14.00 -2.93 14.25
C ALA A 218 15.27 -2.15 13.82
N GLY A 219 15.78 -2.41 12.60
CA GLY A 219 17.00 -1.74 12.06
C GLY A 219 16.72 -0.36 11.45
N VAL A 220 15.46 0.01 11.27
CA VAL A 220 15.08 1.29 10.67
C VAL A 220 14.05 2.03 11.52
N ARG A 221 13.97 3.34 11.30
CA ARG A 221 12.85 4.15 11.76
C ARG A 221 12.21 4.92 10.61
N ALA A 222 10.91 5.12 10.67
CA ALA A 222 10.17 5.97 9.76
C ALA A 222 10.28 7.42 10.23
N LEU A 223 10.55 8.33 9.31
CA LEU A 223 10.61 9.76 9.61
C LEU A 223 9.20 10.37 9.68
N PRO A 224 8.93 11.21 10.67
CA PRO A 224 7.80 12.13 10.62
C PRO A 224 7.93 13.07 9.43
N LEU A 225 6.81 13.43 8.81
CA LEU A 225 6.75 14.33 7.65
C LEU A 225 5.82 15.51 7.92
N GLY A 226 6.10 16.65 7.30
CA GLY A 226 5.26 17.82 7.42
C GLY A 226 5.48 18.85 6.31
N GLU A 227 4.59 19.81 6.20
CA GLU A 227 4.77 20.96 5.30
C GLU A 227 5.91 21.87 5.77
N THR A 228 6.06 22.02 7.09
CA THR A 228 7.09 22.83 7.74
C THR A 228 7.80 22.03 8.82
N ALA A 229 8.99 22.51 9.23
CA ALA A 229 9.79 21.85 10.28
C ALA A 229 9.15 21.93 11.67
N ASP A 230 8.23 22.86 11.89
CA ASP A 230 7.54 23.05 13.18
C ASP A 230 6.33 22.12 13.35
N ASN A 231 5.92 21.45 12.29
CA ASN A 231 4.72 20.60 12.29
C ASN A 231 4.96 19.25 11.59
N PHE A 232 5.80 18.42 12.18
CA PHE A 232 6.00 17.06 11.71
C PHE A 232 4.93 16.11 12.25
N ILE A 233 4.26 15.41 11.36
CA ILE A 233 3.24 14.41 11.64
C ILE A 233 3.93 13.05 11.75
N PRO A 234 3.86 12.38 12.91
CA PRO A 234 4.45 11.06 13.09
C PRO A 234 3.66 10.00 12.29
N LEU A 235 4.35 8.95 11.84
CA LEU A 235 3.71 7.81 11.19
C LEU A 235 3.27 6.80 12.26
N ASN A 236 1.98 6.75 12.52
CA ASN A 236 1.34 5.80 13.43
C ASN A 236 -0.09 5.47 12.98
N SER A 237 -0.78 4.61 13.73
CA SER A 237 -2.14 4.15 13.38
C SER A 237 -3.12 5.31 13.23
N ASP A 238 -3.11 6.27 14.15
CA ASP A 238 -4.09 7.36 14.17
C ASP A 238 -3.89 8.32 12.99
N THR A 239 -2.63 8.71 12.74
CA THR A 239 -2.30 9.64 11.66
C THR A 239 -2.47 9.02 10.27
N VAL A 240 -2.24 7.71 10.12
CA VAL A 240 -2.47 7.00 8.84
C VAL A 240 -3.96 6.76 8.61
N ARG A 241 -4.68 6.24 9.61
CA ARG A 241 -6.13 5.98 9.49
C ARG A 241 -6.95 7.27 9.38
N GLY A 242 -6.46 8.35 9.97
CA GLY A 242 -7.01 9.69 9.84
C GLY A 242 -6.58 10.42 8.55
N GLU A 243 -5.76 9.79 7.71
CA GLU A 243 -5.21 10.39 6.47
C GLU A 243 -4.43 11.69 6.71
N GLN A 244 -3.89 11.87 7.92
CA GLN A 244 -3.10 13.04 8.32
C GLN A 244 -1.63 12.92 7.90
N TYR A 245 -1.05 11.69 7.97
CA TYR A 245 0.30 11.47 7.49
C TYR A 245 0.33 11.67 5.96
N PRO A 246 1.21 12.51 5.41
CA PRO A 246 1.11 12.96 4.02
C PRO A 246 1.09 11.86 2.97
N PHE A 247 1.77 10.74 3.24
CA PHE A 247 1.85 9.60 2.30
C PHE A 247 1.01 8.40 2.73
N SER A 248 -0.09 8.67 3.45
CA SER A 248 -1.11 7.65 3.74
C SER A 248 -1.80 7.17 2.48
N ARG A 249 -2.11 5.87 2.42
CA ARG A 249 -2.77 5.26 1.26
C ARG A 249 -3.64 4.08 1.64
N PHE A 250 -4.59 3.75 0.77
CA PHE A 250 -5.26 2.46 0.80
C PHE A 250 -4.46 1.39 0.06
N LEU A 251 -4.61 0.16 0.51
CA LEU A 251 -4.27 -1.05 -0.22
C LEU A 251 -5.55 -1.65 -0.80
N TYR A 252 -5.46 -2.21 -1.99
CA TYR A 252 -6.62 -2.62 -2.76
C TYR A 252 -6.53 -4.07 -3.20
N LEU A 253 -7.68 -4.73 -3.34
CA LEU A 253 -7.86 -5.92 -4.15
C LEU A 253 -8.79 -5.57 -5.31
N VAL A 254 -8.34 -5.87 -6.52
CA VAL A 254 -9.08 -5.63 -7.77
C VAL A 254 -9.56 -6.97 -8.31
N VAL A 255 -10.82 -7.02 -8.74
CA VAL A 255 -11.44 -8.24 -9.27
C VAL A 255 -12.29 -7.94 -10.50
N ASN A 256 -12.38 -8.94 -11.39
CA ASN A 256 -13.29 -8.94 -12.51
C ASN A 256 -14.67 -9.41 -12.03
N LYS A 257 -15.58 -8.46 -11.78
CA LYS A 257 -16.96 -8.73 -11.38
C LYS A 257 -17.92 -8.08 -12.36
N LYS A 258 -18.67 -8.89 -13.07
CA LYS A 258 -19.69 -8.39 -14.01
C LYS A 258 -20.85 -7.79 -13.23
N PRO A 259 -21.36 -6.61 -13.63
CA PRO A 259 -22.51 -5.99 -13.00
C PRO A 259 -23.74 -6.91 -13.03
N GLY A 260 -24.45 -7.00 -11.91
CA GLY A 260 -25.64 -7.84 -11.78
C GLY A 260 -25.38 -9.35 -11.62
N GLU A 261 -24.13 -9.80 -11.74
CA GLU A 261 -23.76 -11.20 -11.50
C GLU A 261 -22.91 -11.31 -10.23
N PRO A 262 -23.13 -12.34 -9.38
CA PRO A 262 -22.28 -12.56 -8.22
C PRO A 262 -20.88 -13.02 -8.66
N LEU A 263 -19.87 -12.71 -7.86
CA LEU A 263 -18.56 -13.35 -8.03
C LEU A 263 -18.65 -14.88 -7.85
N PRO A 264 -17.78 -15.66 -8.49
CA PRO A 264 -17.63 -17.07 -8.18
C PRO A 264 -17.50 -17.28 -6.67
N THR A 265 -18.04 -18.41 -6.17
CA THR A 265 -18.17 -18.62 -4.72
C THR A 265 -16.85 -18.52 -3.98
N LEU A 266 -15.77 -19.03 -4.55
CA LEU A 266 -14.46 -19.00 -3.92
C LEU A 266 -13.92 -17.57 -3.73
N GLU A 267 -13.93 -16.77 -4.79
CA GLU A 267 -13.44 -15.39 -4.76
C GLU A 267 -14.31 -14.52 -3.83
N ARG A 268 -15.62 -14.71 -3.91
CA ARG A 268 -16.57 -14.00 -3.04
C ARG A 268 -16.31 -14.30 -1.57
N GLU A 269 -16.16 -15.59 -1.21
CA GLU A 269 -15.93 -15.98 0.18
C GLU A 269 -14.55 -15.55 0.69
N PHE A 270 -13.51 -15.61 -0.15
CA PHE A 270 -12.20 -15.07 0.21
C PHE A 270 -12.27 -13.56 0.48
N LEU A 271 -12.92 -12.79 -0.37
CA LEU A 271 -13.07 -11.33 -0.15
C LEU A 271 -13.96 -11.01 1.06
N ARG A 272 -14.99 -11.82 1.33
CA ARG A 272 -15.78 -11.71 2.58
C ARG A 272 -14.93 -11.97 3.81
N TYR A 273 -14.02 -12.95 3.75
CA TYR A 273 -13.06 -13.22 4.82
C TYR A 273 -12.09 -12.04 4.99
N VAL A 274 -11.50 -11.52 3.92
CA VAL A 274 -10.61 -10.34 3.97
C VAL A 274 -11.29 -9.14 4.63
N LEU A 275 -12.58 -8.92 4.32
CA LEU A 275 -13.40 -7.84 4.87
C LEU A 275 -14.16 -8.24 6.16
N SER A 276 -13.67 -9.22 6.90
CA SER A 276 -14.18 -9.62 8.21
C SER A 276 -13.23 -9.18 9.32
N LYS A 277 -13.65 -9.35 10.57
CA LYS A 277 -12.81 -9.09 11.75
C LYS A 277 -11.51 -9.90 11.71
N GLU A 278 -11.59 -11.19 11.35
CA GLU A 278 -10.45 -12.10 11.25
C GLU A 278 -9.49 -11.67 10.13
N GLY A 279 -10.02 -11.29 8.97
CA GLY A 279 -9.23 -10.76 7.85
C GLY A 279 -8.51 -9.46 8.21
N GLN A 280 -9.17 -8.55 8.94
CA GLN A 280 -8.57 -7.30 9.41
C GLN A 280 -7.54 -7.52 10.55
N GLN A 281 -7.65 -8.59 11.33
CA GLN A 281 -6.59 -8.99 12.26
C GLN A 281 -5.30 -9.38 11.55
N GLN A 282 -5.37 -10.01 10.37
CA GLN A 282 -4.18 -10.30 9.56
C GLN A 282 -3.50 -9.01 9.05
N VAL A 283 -4.28 -7.97 8.76
CA VAL A 283 -3.74 -6.63 8.41
C VAL A 283 -2.87 -6.09 9.54
N VAL A 284 -3.35 -6.16 10.78
CA VAL A 284 -2.57 -5.73 11.96
C VAL A 284 -1.33 -6.60 12.16
N ARG A 285 -1.45 -7.92 11.98
CA ARG A 285 -0.35 -8.88 12.12
C ARG A 285 0.78 -8.60 11.14
N ASP A 286 0.48 -8.16 9.91
CA ASP A 286 1.46 -7.80 8.88
C ASP A 286 2.05 -6.39 9.07
N GLY A 287 1.64 -5.66 10.12
CA GLY A 287 2.14 -4.32 10.42
C GLY A 287 1.45 -3.19 9.65
N TYR A 288 0.36 -3.48 8.94
CA TYR A 288 -0.50 -2.50 8.30
C TYR A 288 -1.62 -2.05 9.24
N PHE A 289 -2.44 -1.12 8.77
CA PHE A 289 -3.52 -0.56 9.54
C PHE A 289 -4.87 -1.04 8.98
N PRO A 290 -5.78 -1.55 9.84
CA PRO A 290 -7.10 -1.96 9.41
C PRO A 290 -7.88 -0.74 8.90
N ILE A 291 -8.70 -0.95 7.86
CA ILE A 291 -9.59 0.11 7.37
C ILE A 291 -10.62 0.48 8.43
N ARG A 292 -11.05 1.76 8.40
CA ARG A 292 -12.10 2.22 9.30
C ARG A 292 -13.40 1.46 9.03
N GLU A 293 -14.19 1.28 10.06
CA GLU A 293 -15.43 0.50 10.04
C GLU A 293 -16.41 1.00 8.97
N ASP A 294 -16.60 2.32 8.87
CA ASP A 294 -17.46 2.93 7.85
C ASP A 294 -17.01 2.62 6.41
N VAL A 295 -15.68 2.57 6.18
CA VAL A 295 -15.10 2.18 4.90
C VAL A 295 -15.35 0.70 4.65
N LEU A 296 -15.08 -0.16 5.64
CA LEU A 296 -15.25 -1.62 5.54
C LEU A 296 -16.69 -2.00 5.18
N ILE A 297 -17.66 -1.41 5.84
CA ILE A 297 -19.10 -1.62 5.56
C ILE A 297 -19.41 -1.27 4.09
N ARG A 298 -18.88 -0.14 3.60
CA ARG A 298 -19.04 0.23 2.18
C ARG A 298 -18.43 -0.81 1.23
N GLN A 299 -17.23 -1.34 1.55
CA GLN A 299 -16.59 -2.37 0.70
C GLN A 299 -17.40 -3.67 0.69
N ARG A 300 -17.97 -4.07 1.82
CA ARG A 300 -18.85 -5.25 1.89
C ARG A 300 -20.12 -5.10 1.05
N ARG A 301 -20.70 -3.90 1.03
CA ARG A 301 -21.87 -3.60 0.17
C ARG A 301 -21.52 -3.68 -1.32
N LEU A 302 -20.34 -3.18 -1.74
CA LEU A 302 -19.83 -3.31 -3.11
C LEU A 302 -19.64 -4.77 -3.52
N LEU A 303 -19.22 -5.63 -2.59
CA LEU A 303 -19.06 -7.06 -2.84
C LEU A 303 -20.40 -7.79 -2.97
N ALA A 304 -21.46 -7.30 -2.33
CA ALA A 304 -22.79 -7.91 -2.33
C ALA A 304 -23.64 -7.52 -3.55
N GLN A 305 -23.34 -6.42 -4.23
CA GLN A 305 -24.00 -5.98 -5.47
C GLN A 305 -23.57 -6.84 -6.66
#